data_2b6133759fbf50dcca365f09465942c2
#
_entry.id   2b6133759fbf50dcca365f09465942c2
#
_cell.length_a   1.000
_cell.length_b   1.000
_cell.length_c   1.000
_cell.angle_alpha   90.00
_cell.angle_beta   90.00
_cell.angle_gamma   90.00
#
_symmetry.space_group_name_H-M   'P 1'
#
loop_
_entity.id
_entity.type
_entity.pdbx_description
1 polymer ?
#
loop_
_entity_poly.entity_id
_entity_poly.type
_entity_poly.pdbx_seq_one_letter_code
_entity_poly.pdbx_strand_id
1 'polypeptide(L)'
;DFTGYEIEVGARFALPRGEFEVTLGRDEVDAEFTDGRAVPRIVPARNLLTARYTLDDFSAKLLVKDVERQTNVAMGETMTEGFTLVNADASWSYSFNDSTRLTLTAFARNLTDEVSRNHTSFVKDQVPLPGRNIGVRVRLAF
;
A
#
# COMPACT_ATOMS: atom_id res chain seq x y z
N ASP A 1 -20.77 13.23 13.19
CA ASP A 1 -19.66 14.06 12.68
C ASP A 1 -18.54 13.17 12.12
N PHE A 2 -17.87 13.68 11.09
CA PHE A 2 -16.67 13.07 10.52
C PHE A 2 -15.60 14.15 10.44
N THR A 3 -14.41 13.83 10.90
CA THR A 3 -13.24 14.71 10.82
C THR A 3 -12.06 13.90 10.33
N GLY A 4 -11.26 14.45 9.43
CA GLY A 4 -10.10 13.72 8.93
C GLY A 4 -9.17 14.62 8.14
N TYR A 5 -8.00 14.08 7.85
CA TYR A 5 -7.02 14.73 6.98
C TYR A 5 -6.25 13.70 6.16
N GLU A 6 -5.73 14.15 5.04
CA GLU A 6 -4.77 13.43 4.21
C GLU A 6 -3.64 14.39 3.86
N ILE A 7 -2.41 13.94 4.07
CA ILE A 7 -1.19 14.69 3.75
C ILE A 7 -0.30 13.79 2.91
N GLU A 8 0.20 14.30 1.80
CA GLU A 8 1.20 13.65 0.98
C GLU A 8 2.34 14.63 0.66
N VAL A 9 3.59 14.18 0.82
CA VAL A 9 4.79 14.93 0.49
C VAL A 9 5.71 14.04 -0.34
N GLY A 10 6.13 14.52 -1.50
CA GLY A 10 7.03 13.83 -2.40
C GLY A 10 8.27 14.61 -2.75
N ALA A 11 9.34 13.90 -3.04
CA ALA A 11 10.57 14.47 -3.57
C ALA A 11 11.13 13.58 -4.68
N ARG A 12 11.71 14.24 -5.69
CA ARG A 12 12.31 13.60 -6.86
C ARG A 12 13.76 14.02 -6.99
N PHE A 13 14.62 13.06 -7.20
CA PHE A 13 16.08 13.26 -7.27
C PHE A 13 16.61 12.72 -8.60
N ALA A 14 17.19 13.62 -9.40
CA ALA A 14 17.98 13.18 -10.55
C ALA A 14 19.31 12.63 -10.05
N LEU A 15 19.60 11.39 -10.38
CA LEU A 15 20.86 10.73 -10.04
C LEU A 15 21.77 10.69 -11.27
N PRO A 16 23.09 10.44 -11.12
CA PRO A 16 23.99 10.26 -12.27
C PRO A 16 23.53 9.17 -13.23
N ARG A 17 22.74 8.22 -12.74
CA ARG A 17 22.02 7.23 -13.55
C ARG A 17 20.60 7.09 -13.01
N GLY A 18 19.62 7.48 -13.84
CA GLY A 18 18.21 7.35 -13.53
C GLY A 18 17.64 8.40 -12.58
N GLU A 19 16.47 8.13 -12.09
CA GLU A 19 15.70 9.01 -11.23
C GLU A 19 15.21 8.23 -9.99
N PHE A 20 15.28 8.85 -8.83
CA PHE A 20 14.73 8.34 -7.59
C PHE A 20 13.62 9.26 -7.10
N GLU A 21 12.48 8.68 -6.79
CA GLU A 21 11.32 9.37 -6.24
C GLU A 21 10.94 8.74 -4.90
N VAL A 22 10.65 9.56 -3.91
CA VAL A 22 10.12 9.14 -2.62
C VAL A 22 8.87 9.94 -2.30
N THR A 23 7.83 9.27 -1.81
CA THR A 23 6.59 9.87 -1.36
C THR A 23 6.23 9.34 0.00
N LEU A 24 5.89 10.25 0.91
CA LEU A 24 5.38 9.96 2.24
C LEU A 24 3.94 10.44 2.30
N GLY A 25 3.04 9.61 2.80
CA GLY A 25 1.64 9.95 3.00
C GLY A 25 1.17 9.55 4.39
N ARG A 26 0.21 10.31 4.92
CA ARG A 26 -0.56 9.95 6.11
C ARG A 26 -2.01 10.31 5.88
N ASP A 27 -2.90 9.41 6.21
CA ASP A 27 -4.34 9.66 6.30
C ASP A 27 -4.90 9.21 7.64
N GLU A 28 -5.90 9.96 8.14
CA GLU A 28 -6.57 9.70 9.40
C GLU A 28 -8.01 10.21 9.31
N VAL A 29 -8.94 9.41 9.78
CA VAL A 29 -10.36 9.74 9.85
C VAL A 29 -10.92 9.32 11.20
N ASP A 30 -11.55 10.27 11.89
CA ASP A 30 -12.35 10.03 13.09
C ASP A 30 -13.81 10.28 12.80
N ALA A 31 -14.69 9.48 13.42
CA ALA A 31 -16.13 9.67 13.29
C ALA A 31 -16.88 9.30 14.57
N GLU A 32 -17.77 10.17 14.95
CA GLU A 32 -18.66 9.99 16.12
C GLU A 32 -20.09 10.35 15.77
N PHE A 33 -21.03 9.65 16.37
CA PHE A 33 -22.43 10.07 16.39
C PHE A 33 -22.62 11.30 17.30
N THR A 34 -23.72 12.01 17.14
CA THR A 34 -24.01 13.22 17.93
C THR A 34 -24.15 12.97 19.44
N ASP A 35 -24.32 11.73 19.85
CA ASP A 35 -24.37 11.28 21.24
C ASP A 35 -23.00 10.77 21.77
N GLY A 36 -21.92 10.96 21.02
CA GLY A 36 -20.55 10.58 21.40
C GLY A 36 -20.21 9.10 21.19
N ARG A 37 -21.11 8.31 20.59
CA ARG A 37 -20.80 6.92 20.27
C ARG A 37 -19.91 6.83 19.04
N ALA A 38 -18.95 5.89 19.03
CA ALA A 38 -18.11 5.62 17.87
C ALA A 38 -18.92 5.13 16.68
N VAL A 39 -18.61 5.61 15.48
CA VAL A 39 -19.15 5.09 14.22
C VAL A 39 -18.42 3.80 13.88
N PRO A 40 -19.14 2.71 13.53
CA PRO A 40 -18.50 1.44 13.23
C PRO A 40 -17.67 1.48 11.95
N ARG A 41 -16.60 0.70 11.89
CA ARG A 41 -15.77 0.44 10.69
C ARG A 41 -15.08 1.66 10.12
N ILE A 42 -14.66 2.56 10.96
CA ILE A 42 -13.80 3.66 10.56
C ILE A 42 -12.42 3.11 10.22
N VAL A 43 -11.86 3.57 9.12
CA VAL A 43 -10.53 3.16 8.65
C VAL A 43 -9.49 3.61 9.69
N PRO A 44 -8.60 2.71 10.17
CA PRO A 44 -7.48 3.12 11.03
C PRO A 44 -6.56 4.10 10.33
N ALA A 45 -5.91 4.98 11.08
CA ALA A 45 -4.88 5.86 10.55
C ALA A 45 -3.76 5.07 9.86
N ARG A 46 -3.20 5.63 8.77
CA ARG A 46 -2.18 4.94 7.95
C ARG A 46 -1.05 5.87 7.61
N ASN A 47 0.16 5.31 7.62
CA ASN A 47 1.34 5.93 7.05
C ASN A 47 1.75 5.15 5.79
N LEU A 48 2.12 5.86 4.75
CA LEU A 48 2.50 5.30 3.46
C LEU A 48 3.89 5.82 3.10
N LEU A 49 4.78 4.92 2.70
CA LEU A 49 6.05 5.25 2.07
C LEU A 49 6.10 4.57 0.72
N THR A 50 6.26 5.34 -0.32
CA THR A 50 6.58 4.84 -1.67
C THR A 50 7.98 5.29 -2.04
N ALA A 51 8.84 4.37 -2.46
CA ALA A 51 10.12 4.66 -3.09
C ALA A 51 10.13 4.04 -4.48
N ARG A 52 10.51 4.84 -5.49
CA ARG A 52 10.61 4.40 -6.88
C ARG A 52 11.98 4.77 -7.44
N TYR A 53 12.59 3.86 -8.15
CA TYR A 53 13.78 4.11 -8.95
C TYR A 53 13.49 3.76 -10.41
N THR A 54 13.90 4.62 -11.33
CA THR A 54 13.73 4.41 -12.77
C THR A 54 15.05 4.68 -13.48
N LEU A 55 15.46 3.74 -14.31
CA LEU A 55 16.64 3.83 -15.15
C LEU A 55 16.33 3.20 -16.51
N ASP A 56 16.28 4.01 -17.57
CA ASP A 56 15.95 3.58 -18.92
C ASP A 56 14.69 2.67 -18.95
N ASP A 57 14.86 1.43 -19.36
CA ASP A 57 13.79 0.42 -19.41
C ASP A 57 13.58 -0.34 -18.10
N PHE A 58 14.32 -0.01 -17.05
CA PHE A 58 14.18 -0.62 -15.72
C PHE A 58 13.45 0.30 -14.74
N SER A 59 12.58 -0.26 -13.94
CA SER A 59 11.99 0.42 -12.79
C SER A 59 11.85 -0.52 -11.59
N ALA A 60 12.06 0.02 -10.40
CA ALA A 60 11.80 -0.67 -9.15
C ALA A 60 10.93 0.21 -8.26
N LYS A 61 10.00 -0.40 -7.51
CA LYS A 61 9.12 0.27 -6.57
C LYS A 61 9.05 -0.51 -5.28
N LEU A 62 9.18 0.18 -4.16
CA LEU A 62 8.89 -0.29 -2.82
C LEU A 62 7.69 0.50 -2.29
N LEU A 63 6.74 -0.19 -1.67
CA LEU A 63 5.64 0.40 -0.92
C LEU A 63 5.64 -0.18 0.49
N VAL A 64 5.74 0.68 1.49
CA VAL A 64 5.51 0.33 2.88
C VAL A 64 4.21 1.00 3.32
N LYS A 65 3.29 0.21 3.85
CA LYS A 65 2.03 0.67 4.41
C LYS A 65 1.97 0.24 5.87
N ASP A 66 2.03 1.21 6.76
CA ASP A 66 1.88 1.03 8.19
C ASP A 66 0.46 1.47 8.59
N VAL A 67 -0.29 0.57 9.20
CA VAL A 67 -1.68 0.77 9.63
C VAL A 67 -1.70 0.72 11.15
N GLU A 68 -2.23 1.76 11.76
CA GLU A 68 -2.32 1.85 13.21
C GLU A 68 -3.38 0.89 13.78
N ARG A 69 -3.23 0.57 15.06
CA ARG A 69 -4.23 -0.19 15.80
C ARG A 69 -5.53 0.59 15.90
N GLN A 70 -6.67 -0.06 15.63
CA GLN A 70 -7.98 0.56 15.82
C GLN A 70 -8.60 0.12 17.14
N THR A 71 -8.70 1.04 18.05
CA THR A 71 -9.27 0.84 19.40
C THR A 71 -10.57 1.61 19.62
N ASN A 72 -10.82 2.68 18.83
CA ASN A 72 -12.08 3.41 18.87
C ASN A 72 -13.12 2.65 18.02
N VAL A 73 -13.88 1.78 18.68
CA VAL A 73 -14.80 0.84 18.04
C VAL A 73 -16.22 1.00 18.56
N ALA A 74 -17.19 0.76 17.71
CA ALA A 74 -18.60 0.81 18.10
C ALA A 74 -18.99 -0.37 19.03
N MET A 75 -20.11 -0.25 19.71
CA MET A 75 -20.66 -1.33 20.54
C MET A 75 -20.88 -2.59 19.71
N GLY A 76 -20.29 -3.70 20.17
CA GLY A 76 -20.33 -5.00 19.47
C GLY A 76 -19.30 -5.15 18.34
N GLU A 77 -18.45 -4.17 18.13
CA GLU A 77 -17.33 -4.24 17.20
C GLU A 77 -16.04 -4.61 17.93
N THR A 78 -15.21 -5.46 17.30
CA THR A 78 -13.90 -5.85 17.83
C THR A 78 -12.82 -4.86 17.41
N MET A 79 -11.82 -4.65 18.25
CA MET A 79 -10.59 -3.93 17.90
C MET A 79 -9.78 -4.72 16.87
N THR A 80 -8.88 -4.04 16.16
CA THR A 80 -7.88 -4.69 15.29
C THR A 80 -6.49 -4.17 15.62
N GLU A 81 -5.52 -5.08 15.63
CA GLU A 81 -4.12 -4.72 15.78
C GLU A 81 -3.61 -3.95 14.55
N GLY A 82 -2.62 -3.10 14.77
CA GLY A 82 -1.87 -2.47 13.71
C GLY A 82 -0.99 -3.48 12.97
N PHE A 83 -0.57 -3.14 11.76
CA PHE A 83 0.29 -3.99 10.95
C PHE A 83 1.07 -3.17 9.90
N THR A 84 2.21 -3.72 9.46
CA THR A 84 3.02 -3.11 8.41
C THR A 84 3.13 -4.05 7.21
N LEU A 85 2.62 -3.62 6.05
CA LEU A 85 2.76 -4.34 4.79
C LEU A 85 3.89 -3.77 3.94
N VAL A 86 4.75 -4.64 3.45
CA VAL A 86 5.83 -4.31 2.51
C VAL A 86 5.55 -4.97 1.18
N ASN A 87 5.43 -4.15 0.12
CA ASN A 87 5.26 -4.61 -1.26
C ASN A 87 6.43 -4.12 -2.12
N ALA A 88 6.89 -4.95 -3.03
CA ALA A 88 7.96 -4.60 -3.96
C ALA A 88 7.60 -5.03 -5.38
N ASP A 89 8.01 -4.22 -6.35
CA ASP A 89 7.90 -4.51 -7.79
C ASP A 89 9.24 -4.14 -8.45
N ALA A 90 9.68 -4.97 -9.39
CA ALA A 90 10.79 -4.65 -10.29
C ALA A 90 10.36 -5.00 -11.71
N SER A 91 10.52 -4.08 -12.65
CA SER A 91 10.09 -4.23 -14.03
C SER A 91 11.22 -3.88 -14.98
N TRP A 92 11.36 -4.67 -16.01
CA TRP A 92 12.28 -4.41 -17.11
C TRP A 92 11.58 -4.62 -18.44
N SER A 93 11.81 -3.71 -19.39
CA SER A 93 11.22 -3.75 -20.71
C SER A 93 12.29 -3.87 -21.79
N TYR A 94 11.99 -4.58 -22.86
CA TYR A 94 12.83 -4.70 -24.03
C TYR A 94 12.00 -4.53 -25.29
N SER A 95 12.39 -3.61 -26.17
CA SER A 95 11.75 -3.41 -27.49
C SER A 95 12.55 -4.14 -28.54
N PHE A 96 11.91 -5.12 -29.20
CA PHE A 96 12.50 -5.84 -30.34
C PHE A 96 12.49 -4.97 -31.60
N ASN A 97 11.44 -4.18 -31.74
CA ASN A 97 11.21 -3.20 -32.84
C ASN A 97 10.16 -2.18 -32.35
N ASP A 98 9.75 -1.27 -33.24
CA ASP A 98 8.80 -0.18 -32.92
C ASP A 98 7.42 -0.66 -32.48
N SER A 99 7.03 -1.89 -32.84
CA SER A 99 5.71 -2.44 -32.53
C SER A 99 5.74 -3.56 -31.48
N THR A 100 6.90 -4.19 -31.22
CA THR A 100 6.98 -5.36 -30.34
C THR A 100 7.82 -5.08 -29.10
N ARG A 101 7.18 -5.16 -27.93
CA ARG A 101 7.81 -4.94 -26.63
C ARG A 101 7.53 -6.08 -25.66
N LEU A 102 8.59 -6.59 -25.03
CA LEU A 102 8.53 -7.51 -23.91
C LEU A 102 8.68 -6.73 -22.59
N THR A 103 7.81 -7.00 -21.62
CA THR A 103 7.97 -6.48 -20.25
C THR A 103 7.96 -7.66 -19.27
N LEU A 104 8.98 -7.73 -18.44
CA LEU A 104 9.10 -8.67 -17.34
C LEU A 104 8.90 -7.90 -16.04
N THR A 105 8.01 -8.38 -15.17
CA THR A 105 7.78 -7.77 -13.86
C THR A 105 7.85 -8.86 -12.78
N ALA A 106 8.81 -8.76 -11.88
CA ALA A 106 8.81 -9.49 -10.62
C ALA A 106 8.03 -8.67 -9.58
N PHE A 107 7.23 -9.33 -8.76
CA PHE A 107 6.49 -8.67 -7.69
C PHE A 107 6.51 -9.49 -6.41
N ALA A 108 6.45 -8.79 -5.28
CA ALA A 108 6.20 -9.36 -3.97
C ALA A 108 5.12 -8.53 -3.28
N ARG A 109 4.14 -9.20 -2.69
CA ARG A 109 3.09 -8.61 -1.86
C ARG A 109 3.20 -9.20 -0.47
N ASN A 110 3.03 -8.36 0.55
CA ASN A 110 3.22 -8.76 1.94
C ASN A 110 4.54 -9.54 2.13
N LEU A 111 5.65 -8.91 1.75
CA LEU A 111 6.98 -9.55 1.70
C LEU A 111 7.41 -10.11 3.06
N THR A 112 6.99 -9.46 4.14
CA THR A 112 7.27 -9.84 5.53
C THR A 112 6.39 -10.97 6.05
N ASP A 113 5.36 -11.38 5.29
CA ASP A 113 4.36 -12.40 5.68
C ASP A 113 3.57 -12.00 6.95
N GLU A 114 3.25 -10.71 7.06
CA GLU A 114 2.52 -10.14 8.18
C GLU A 114 1.07 -10.60 8.20
N VAL A 115 0.56 -11.00 9.35
CA VAL A 115 -0.86 -11.34 9.55
C VAL A 115 -1.64 -10.06 9.78
N SER A 116 -2.32 -9.58 8.76
CA SER A 116 -3.04 -8.31 8.77
C SER A 116 -4.55 -8.49 8.61
N ARG A 117 -5.34 -7.57 9.17
CA ARG A 117 -6.80 -7.61 9.14
C ARG A 117 -7.37 -6.28 8.70
N ASN A 118 -8.30 -6.32 7.75
CA ASN A 118 -8.99 -5.12 7.33
C ASN A 118 -10.08 -4.75 8.35
N HIS A 119 -9.88 -3.67 9.11
CA HIS A 119 -10.83 -3.24 10.14
C HIS A 119 -12.24 -3.00 9.59
N THR A 120 -12.37 -2.51 8.37
CA THR A 120 -13.66 -2.20 7.75
C THR A 120 -14.45 -3.43 7.28
N SER A 121 -13.81 -4.62 7.29
CA SER A 121 -14.45 -5.87 6.85
C SER A 121 -15.41 -6.43 7.90
N PHE A 122 -16.57 -6.92 7.46
CA PHE A 122 -17.55 -7.63 8.31
C PHE A 122 -17.02 -8.97 8.84
N VAL A 123 -16.04 -9.54 8.17
CA VAL A 123 -15.45 -10.85 8.52
C VAL A 123 -14.00 -10.71 9.00
N LYS A 124 -13.62 -9.55 9.49
CA LYS A 124 -12.23 -9.25 9.90
C LYS A 124 -11.65 -10.23 10.91
N ASP A 125 -12.50 -10.71 11.83
CA ASP A 125 -12.05 -11.62 12.88
C ASP A 125 -11.81 -13.06 12.38
N GLN A 126 -12.40 -13.39 11.25
CA GLN A 126 -12.37 -14.74 10.67
C GLN A 126 -11.40 -14.84 9.48
N VAL A 127 -11.28 -13.76 8.68
CA VAL A 127 -10.53 -13.77 7.43
C VAL A 127 -9.45 -12.69 7.45
N PRO A 128 -8.17 -13.05 7.61
CA PRO A 128 -7.07 -12.11 7.43
C PRO A 128 -6.91 -11.71 5.96
N LEU A 129 -6.16 -10.64 5.72
CA LEU A 129 -5.69 -10.30 4.38
C LEU A 129 -4.72 -11.38 3.87
N PRO A 130 -4.52 -11.49 2.55
CA PRO A 130 -3.60 -12.48 1.97
C PRO A 130 -2.19 -12.38 2.56
N GLY A 131 -1.60 -13.52 2.87
CA GLY A 131 -0.20 -13.64 3.26
C GLY A 131 0.77 -13.31 2.10
N ARG A 132 2.04 -13.62 2.28
CA ARG A 132 3.07 -13.35 1.28
C ARG A 132 2.77 -14.00 -0.07
N ASN A 133 2.86 -13.20 -1.12
CA ASN A 133 2.70 -13.62 -2.51
C ASN A 133 3.85 -13.06 -3.36
N ILE A 134 4.64 -13.93 -3.98
CA ILE A 134 5.76 -13.58 -4.85
C ILE A 134 5.52 -14.19 -6.21
N GLY A 135 5.73 -13.42 -7.26
CA GLY A 135 5.51 -13.92 -8.62
C GLY A 135 6.21 -13.11 -9.70
N VAL A 136 6.10 -13.63 -10.91
CA VAL A 136 6.61 -12.99 -12.14
C VAL A 136 5.47 -12.85 -13.14
N ARG A 137 5.41 -11.71 -13.79
CA ARG A 137 4.49 -11.45 -14.91
C ARG A 137 5.31 -11.19 -16.17
N VAL A 138 4.89 -11.82 -17.25
CA VAL A 138 5.44 -11.58 -18.59
C VAL A 138 4.33 -10.96 -19.44
N ARG A 139 4.64 -9.86 -20.11
CA ARG A 139 3.75 -9.18 -21.06
C ARG A 139 4.49 -9.01 -22.39
N LEU A 140 3.90 -9.49 -23.46
CA LEU A 140 4.32 -9.21 -24.84
C LEU A 140 3.25 -8.35 -25.49
N ALA A 141 3.65 -7.19 -26.00
CA ALA A 141 2.83 -6.31 -26.81
C ALA A 141 3.36 -6.35 -28.26
N PHE A 142 2.46 -6.45 -29.25
CA PHE A 142 2.78 -6.50 -30.68
C PHE A 142 1.70 -5.82 -31.50
#